data_c84a220f4c7ace3ae88d146f6fcdf278
#
_entry.id   c84a220f4c7ace3ae88d146f6fcdf278
#
_cell.length_a   1.000
_cell.length_b   1.000
_cell.length_c   1.000
_cell.angle_alpha   90.00
_cell.angle_beta   90.00
_cell.angle_gamma   90.00
#
_symmetry.space_group_name_H-M   'P 1'
#
loop_
_entity.id
_entity.type
_entity.pdbx_description
1 polymer ?
#
loop_
_entity_poly.entity_id
_entity_poly.type
_entity_poly.pdbx_seq_one_letter_code
_entity_poly.pdbx_strand_id
1 'polypeptide(L)'
;PLAMPLASLLWVSVLLGQPQPQPLCTTAEVFLRDDRRMAAIVEPDTVDDWRTRKRVAGCRVTAAGGTTRGVQAEAVGFYERVRAVGWVRTPEPRDAPSEGSLRFRSGPADCLFNVYGAAMLNTDAEMLAEDRRPLVAGETRYHVYVMCLPVMPAAPRDSTPPRPR
;
A
#
# COMPACT_ATOMS: atom_id res chain seq x y z
N PRO A 1 6.15 8.02 69.19
CA PRO A 1 6.43 7.33 67.94
C PRO A 1 5.35 7.66 66.93
N LEU A 2 5.74 8.47 65.95
CA LEU A 2 4.86 8.90 64.88
C LEU A 2 5.09 7.92 63.70
N ALA A 3 4.08 7.20 63.35
CA ALA A 3 4.05 6.34 62.15
C ALA A 3 3.66 7.22 60.95
N MET A 4 4.56 7.35 59.96
CA MET A 4 4.27 7.93 58.64
C MET A 4 3.67 6.85 57.73
N PRO A 5 2.57 7.11 57.01
CA PRO A 5 2.11 6.21 55.94
C PRO A 5 2.91 6.49 54.67
N LEU A 6 3.49 5.42 54.12
CA LEU A 6 4.08 5.36 52.80
C LEU A 6 2.98 5.46 51.74
N ALA A 7 2.89 6.61 51.09
CA ALA A 7 2.03 6.78 49.90
C ALA A 7 2.70 6.12 48.71
N SER A 8 2.17 4.97 48.28
CA SER A 8 2.56 4.29 47.03
C SER A 8 2.05 5.08 45.84
N LEU A 9 2.94 5.78 45.13
CA LEU A 9 2.68 6.40 43.83
C LEU A 9 2.61 5.30 42.76
N LEU A 10 1.40 4.96 42.37
CA LEU A 10 1.14 4.13 41.18
C LEU A 10 1.46 4.94 39.94
N TRP A 11 2.58 4.65 39.31
CA TRP A 11 2.91 5.14 37.96
C TRP A 11 2.03 4.40 36.94
N VAL A 12 0.99 5.06 36.45
CA VAL A 12 0.24 4.60 35.29
C VAL A 12 1.08 4.91 34.07
N SER A 13 1.79 3.90 33.57
CA SER A 13 2.47 3.96 32.28
C SER A 13 1.41 3.98 31.18
N VAL A 14 1.11 5.15 30.65
CA VAL A 14 0.33 5.31 29.42
C VAL A 14 1.21 4.75 28.29
N LEU A 15 0.97 3.51 27.89
CA LEU A 15 1.49 2.94 26.66
C LEU A 15 0.83 3.71 25.52
N LEU A 16 1.52 4.74 25.03
CA LEU A 16 1.23 5.36 23.76
C LEU A 16 1.39 4.27 22.70
N GLY A 17 0.27 3.70 22.25
CA GLY A 17 0.24 2.69 21.21
C GLY A 17 0.95 3.24 19.98
N GLN A 18 2.08 2.63 19.61
CA GLN A 18 2.71 2.91 18.32
C GLN A 18 1.67 2.60 17.24
N PRO A 19 1.52 3.47 16.23
CA PRO A 19 0.63 3.17 15.11
C PRO A 19 1.10 1.86 14.48
N GLN A 20 0.29 0.83 14.61
CA GLN A 20 0.58 -0.46 13.98
C GLN A 20 0.61 -0.28 12.45
N PRO A 21 1.51 -0.99 11.74
CA PRO A 21 1.50 -0.99 10.28
C PRO A 21 0.08 -1.26 9.81
N GLN A 22 -0.43 -0.37 8.95
CA GLN A 22 -1.82 -0.43 8.52
C GLN A 22 -2.09 -1.78 7.87
N PRO A 23 -3.04 -2.60 8.35
CA PRO A 23 -3.33 -3.93 7.80
C PRO A 23 -3.69 -3.89 6.31
N LEU A 24 -4.05 -2.71 5.80
CA LEU A 24 -4.36 -2.46 4.39
C LEU A 24 -3.19 -2.76 3.45
N CYS A 25 -1.94 -2.48 3.85
CA CYS A 25 -0.76 -2.69 3.02
C CYS A 25 -0.11 -4.06 3.19
N THR A 26 -0.49 -4.84 4.19
CA THR A 26 0.17 -6.12 4.50
C THR A 26 0.11 -7.09 3.32
N THR A 27 -1.04 -7.20 2.65
CA THR A 27 -1.18 -8.10 1.50
C THR A 27 -0.30 -7.66 0.32
N ALA A 28 -0.21 -6.34 0.08
CA ALA A 28 0.65 -5.80 -0.97
C ALA A 28 2.13 -6.01 -0.64
N GLU A 29 2.54 -5.77 0.60
CA GLU A 29 3.92 -6.02 1.05
C GLU A 29 4.31 -7.48 0.87
N VAL A 30 3.48 -8.42 1.36
CA VAL A 30 3.73 -9.86 1.24
C VAL A 30 3.85 -10.27 -0.23
N PHE A 31 2.97 -9.79 -1.09
CA PHE A 31 3.04 -10.05 -2.53
C PHE A 31 4.36 -9.54 -3.14
N LEU A 32 4.75 -8.30 -2.83
CA LEU A 32 5.99 -7.71 -3.36
C LEU A 32 7.23 -8.46 -2.87
N ARG A 33 7.27 -8.80 -1.60
CA ARG A 33 8.42 -9.48 -0.99
C ARG A 33 8.52 -10.95 -1.42
N ASP A 34 7.43 -11.71 -1.29
CA ASP A 34 7.49 -13.17 -1.37
C ASP A 34 7.26 -13.67 -2.80
N ASP A 35 6.36 -13.04 -3.56
CA ASP A 35 6.08 -13.41 -4.95
C ASP A 35 7.00 -12.69 -5.95
N ARG A 36 7.24 -11.38 -5.73
CA ARG A 36 8.06 -10.58 -6.66
C ARG A 36 9.54 -10.48 -6.28
N ARG A 37 9.94 -11.03 -5.13
CA ARG A 37 11.33 -11.02 -4.64
C ARG A 37 11.92 -9.61 -4.53
N MET A 38 11.08 -8.64 -4.19
CA MET A 38 11.45 -7.26 -3.98
C MET A 38 11.76 -6.98 -2.52
N ALA A 39 12.58 -5.97 -2.24
CA ALA A 39 12.60 -5.36 -0.92
C ALA A 39 11.46 -4.36 -0.84
N ALA A 40 10.66 -4.43 0.22
CA ALA A 40 9.48 -3.60 0.41
C ALA A 40 9.54 -2.88 1.77
N ILE A 41 9.20 -1.60 1.77
CA ILE A 41 9.12 -0.74 2.94
C ILE A 41 7.67 -0.26 3.06
N VAL A 42 7.05 -0.50 4.20
CA VAL A 42 5.68 -0.07 4.49
C VAL A 42 5.71 1.14 5.41
N GLU A 43 4.92 2.15 5.06
CA GLU A 43 4.75 3.36 5.87
C GLU A 43 3.27 3.71 6.01
N PRO A 44 2.84 4.23 7.18
CA PRO A 44 1.53 4.84 7.28
C PRO A 44 1.49 6.10 6.40
N ASP A 45 0.32 6.39 5.84
CA ASP A 45 0.15 7.58 5.01
C ASP A 45 -1.26 8.16 5.20
N THR A 46 -1.40 9.42 4.85
CA THR A 46 -2.70 10.08 4.71
C THR A 46 -2.88 10.42 3.25
N VAL A 47 -3.69 9.63 2.59
CA VAL A 47 -3.86 9.65 1.13
C VAL A 47 -5.09 10.46 0.75
N ASP A 48 -4.99 11.23 -0.34
CA ASP A 48 -6.14 11.87 -0.95
C ASP A 48 -7.00 10.81 -1.65
N ASP A 49 -8.15 10.51 -1.06
CA ASP A 49 -9.07 9.54 -1.63
C ASP A 49 -9.73 10.13 -2.89
N TRP A 50 -9.34 9.62 -4.05
CA TRP A 50 -9.85 10.04 -5.36
C TRP A 50 -11.37 9.89 -5.51
N ARG A 51 -12.00 9.03 -4.69
CA ARG A 51 -13.45 8.73 -4.73
C ARG A 51 -14.27 9.80 -3.99
N THR A 52 -13.75 10.23 -2.83
CA THR A 52 -14.45 11.14 -1.92
C THR A 52 -13.87 12.55 -1.90
N ARG A 53 -12.67 12.75 -2.45
CA ARG A 53 -11.87 13.97 -2.37
C ARG A 53 -11.55 14.40 -0.93
N LYS A 54 -11.49 13.43 -0.02
CA LYS A 54 -11.12 13.63 1.38
C LYS A 54 -9.79 12.98 1.66
N ARG A 55 -9.07 13.52 2.62
CA ARG A 55 -7.88 12.86 3.14
C ARG A 55 -8.30 11.75 4.10
N VAL A 56 -7.81 10.55 3.87
CA VAL A 56 -8.11 9.37 4.67
C VAL A 56 -6.83 8.67 5.10
N ALA A 57 -6.87 8.05 6.28
CA ALA A 57 -5.78 7.23 6.74
C ALA A 57 -5.65 6.00 5.84
N GLY A 58 -4.46 5.77 5.35
CA GLY A 58 -4.06 4.66 4.50
C GLY A 58 -2.63 4.25 4.79
N CYS A 59 -2.00 3.64 3.82
CA CYS A 59 -0.60 3.29 3.86
C CYS A 59 -0.01 3.25 2.46
N ARG A 60 1.32 3.29 2.39
CA ARG A 60 2.08 3.12 1.16
C ARG A 60 3.11 2.02 1.31
N VAL A 61 3.43 1.37 0.21
CA VAL A 61 4.54 0.44 0.10
C VAL A 61 5.45 0.93 -1.00
N THR A 62 6.71 1.12 -0.68
CA THR A 62 7.76 1.41 -1.65
C THR A 62 8.63 0.19 -1.79
N ALA A 63 8.78 -0.34 -3.00
CA ALA A 63 9.53 -1.56 -3.24
C ALA A 63 10.51 -1.41 -4.40
N ALA A 64 11.67 -2.06 -4.25
CA ALA A 64 12.73 -2.13 -5.25
C ALA A 64 13.02 -3.58 -5.65
N GLY A 65 13.14 -3.83 -6.94
CA GLY A 65 13.47 -5.11 -7.53
C GLY A 65 14.47 -5.03 -8.68
N GLY A 66 14.82 -6.17 -9.24
CA GLY A 66 15.63 -6.27 -10.45
C GLY A 66 14.96 -7.17 -11.48
N THR A 67 15.13 -6.85 -12.76
CA THR A 67 14.59 -7.63 -13.88
C THR A 67 15.60 -7.74 -15.02
N THR A 68 15.63 -8.90 -15.67
CA THR A 68 16.42 -9.12 -16.90
C THR A 68 15.61 -8.91 -18.17
N ARG A 69 14.30 -8.68 -18.05
CA ARG A 69 13.36 -8.54 -19.18
C ARG A 69 13.12 -7.10 -19.63
N GLY A 70 13.67 -6.14 -18.91
CA GLY A 70 13.37 -4.73 -19.06
C GLY A 70 12.08 -4.31 -18.35
N VAL A 71 12.01 -3.04 -17.95
CA VAL A 71 10.96 -2.52 -17.05
C VAL A 71 9.56 -2.63 -17.66
N GLN A 72 9.40 -2.39 -18.96
CA GLN A 72 8.10 -2.47 -19.62
C GLN A 72 7.53 -3.89 -19.61
N ALA A 73 8.34 -4.90 -19.97
CA ALA A 73 7.92 -6.29 -19.95
C ALA A 73 7.67 -6.77 -18.50
N GLU A 74 8.46 -6.25 -17.56
CA GLU A 74 8.27 -6.52 -16.13
C GLU A 74 6.94 -5.97 -15.63
N ALA A 75 6.56 -4.74 -16.01
CA ALA A 75 5.29 -4.13 -15.63
C ALA A 75 4.09 -4.94 -16.13
N VAL A 76 4.11 -5.42 -17.37
CA VAL A 76 3.04 -6.27 -17.92
C VAL A 76 2.92 -7.56 -17.10
N GLY A 77 4.01 -8.29 -16.92
CA GLY A 77 4.03 -9.53 -16.14
C GLY A 77 3.68 -9.32 -14.66
N PHE A 78 4.03 -8.18 -14.10
CA PHE A 78 3.65 -7.79 -12.75
C PHE A 78 2.13 -7.74 -12.58
N TYR A 79 1.43 -7.04 -13.46
CA TYR A 79 -0.03 -6.90 -13.37
C TYR A 79 -0.77 -8.20 -13.70
N GLU A 80 -0.25 -9.03 -14.57
CA GLU A 80 -0.77 -10.38 -14.80
C GLU A 80 -0.68 -11.21 -13.51
N ARG A 81 0.44 -11.11 -12.81
CA ARG A 81 0.66 -11.84 -11.57
C ARG A 81 -0.22 -11.32 -10.42
N VAL A 82 -0.43 -10.01 -10.29
CA VAL A 82 -1.37 -9.42 -9.31
C VAL A 82 -2.76 -10.05 -9.47
N ARG A 83 -3.24 -10.19 -10.71
CA ARG A 83 -4.53 -10.84 -10.97
C ARG A 83 -4.50 -12.33 -10.67
N ALA A 84 -3.42 -13.02 -11.02
CA ALA A 84 -3.29 -14.46 -10.81
C ALA A 84 -3.30 -14.85 -9.32
N VAL A 85 -2.86 -13.98 -8.43
CA VAL A 85 -2.93 -14.17 -6.96
C VAL A 85 -4.27 -13.73 -6.36
N GLY A 86 -5.25 -13.38 -7.18
CA GLY A 86 -6.63 -13.15 -6.76
C GLY A 86 -7.02 -11.69 -6.49
N TRP A 87 -6.17 -10.71 -6.84
CA TRP A 87 -6.58 -9.31 -6.76
C TRP A 87 -7.54 -8.95 -7.88
N VAL A 88 -8.60 -8.23 -7.54
CA VAL A 88 -9.66 -7.85 -8.49
C VAL A 88 -9.40 -6.43 -9.00
N ARG A 89 -9.34 -6.26 -10.32
CA ARG A 89 -9.19 -4.95 -10.95
C ARG A 89 -10.39 -4.05 -10.62
N THR A 90 -10.10 -2.83 -10.17
CA THR A 90 -11.09 -1.79 -9.88
C THR A 90 -10.81 -0.54 -10.73
N PRO A 91 -11.09 -0.58 -12.05
CA PRO A 91 -10.78 0.53 -12.94
C PRO A 91 -11.60 1.77 -12.58
N GLU A 92 -10.93 2.92 -12.60
CA GLU A 92 -11.56 4.22 -12.48
C GLU A 92 -11.57 4.90 -13.85
N PRO A 93 -12.60 5.71 -14.18
CA PRO A 93 -12.67 6.42 -15.46
C PRO A 93 -11.49 7.37 -15.72
N ARG A 94 -10.78 7.76 -14.65
CA ARG A 94 -9.62 8.66 -14.72
C ARG A 94 -8.28 7.93 -14.78
N ASP A 95 -8.29 6.60 -14.69
CA ASP A 95 -7.05 5.84 -14.82
C ASP A 95 -6.48 6.03 -16.21
N ALA A 96 -5.21 6.40 -16.26
CA ALA A 96 -4.45 6.45 -17.49
C ALA A 96 -3.69 5.12 -17.65
N PRO A 97 -4.23 4.14 -18.38
CA PRO A 97 -3.61 2.82 -18.49
C PRO A 97 -2.24 2.85 -19.17
N SER A 98 -1.91 3.96 -19.87
CA SER A 98 -0.58 4.21 -20.45
C SER A 98 0.50 4.56 -19.44
N GLU A 99 0.15 4.90 -18.21
CA GLU A 99 1.09 5.38 -17.18
C GLU A 99 1.65 4.28 -16.28
N GLY A 100 1.36 3.02 -16.56
CA GLY A 100 1.83 1.91 -15.72
C GLY A 100 1.17 1.83 -14.34
N SER A 101 0.07 2.58 -14.14
CA SER A 101 -0.67 2.64 -12.88
C SER A 101 -1.99 1.90 -12.98
N LEU A 102 -2.22 0.92 -12.13
CA LEU A 102 -3.46 0.15 -12.12
C LEU A 102 -4.00 -0.02 -10.69
N ARG A 103 -5.33 -0.02 -10.55
CA ARG A 103 -6.02 -0.22 -9.28
C ARG A 103 -6.56 -1.62 -9.13
N PHE A 104 -6.36 -2.16 -7.92
CA PHE A 104 -6.83 -3.48 -7.54
C PHE A 104 -7.37 -3.49 -6.13
N ARG A 105 -8.30 -4.40 -5.88
CA ARG A 105 -8.87 -4.68 -4.56
C ARG A 105 -8.41 -6.04 -4.06
N SER A 106 -8.01 -6.09 -2.79
CA SER A 106 -7.76 -7.32 -2.06
C SER A 106 -8.22 -7.17 -0.62
N GLY A 107 -9.18 -8.01 -0.20
CA GLY A 107 -9.76 -7.91 1.13
C GLY A 107 -10.31 -6.52 1.45
N PRO A 108 -9.87 -5.89 2.56
CA PRO A 108 -10.37 -4.59 2.99
C PRO A 108 -9.71 -3.40 2.28
N ALA A 109 -8.80 -3.62 1.33
CA ALA A 109 -7.99 -2.58 0.72
C ALA A 109 -8.25 -2.39 -0.77
N ASP A 110 -8.38 -1.12 -1.17
CA ASP A 110 -8.26 -0.66 -2.55
C ASP A 110 -6.88 -0.04 -2.74
N CYS A 111 -6.07 -0.61 -3.62
CA CYS A 111 -4.69 -0.21 -3.82
C CYS A 111 -4.42 0.26 -5.24
N LEU A 112 -3.72 1.39 -5.39
CA LEU A 112 -3.15 1.85 -6.64
C LEU A 112 -1.69 1.39 -6.72
N PHE A 113 -1.36 0.61 -7.74
CA PHE A 113 0.00 0.17 -8.03
C PHE A 113 0.59 1.00 -9.15
N ASN A 114 1.83 1.44 -8.97
CA ASN A 114 2.64 2.12 -9.98
C ASN A 114 3.92 1.32 -10.17
N VAL A 115 4.18 0.87 -11.39
CA VAL A 115 5.44 0.20 -11.76
C VAL A 115 6.26 1.16 -12.61
N TYR A 116 7.50 1.45 -12.19
CA TYR A 116 8.35 2.43 -12.86
C TYR A 116 9.83 1.99 -12.84
N GLY A 117 10.64 2.60 -13.71
CA GLY A 117 12.05 2.27 -13.86
C GLY A 117 12.99 3.42 -13.49
N ALA A 118 13.10 4.39 -14.38
CA ALA A 118 14.12 5.43 -14.28
C ALA A 118 13.71 6.64 -13.42
N ALA A 119 12.42 6.87 -13.23
CA ALA A 119 11.95 7.95 -12.36
C ALA A 119 12.08 7.50 -10.90
N MET A 120 12.57 8.39 -10.07
CA MET A 120 12.79 8.15 -8.67
C MET A 120 11.90 9.08 -7.85
N LEU A 121 11.29 8.54 -6.80
CA LEU A 121 10.56 9.36 -5.83
C LEU A 121 11.54 10.12 -4.92
N ASN A 122 12.78 9.67 -4.83
CA ASN A 122 13.84 10.18 -3.96
C ASN A 122 13.43 10.23 -2.48
N THR A 123 12.68 9.22 -2.04
CA THR A 123 12.30 9.08 -0.63
C THR A 123 13.27 8.16 0.11
N ASP A 124 13.37 8.33 1.43
CA ASP A 124 14.19 7.46 2.28
C ASP A 124 13.76 5.99 2.14
N ALA A 125 12.47 5.75 2.00
CA ALA A 125 11.93 4.40 1.79
C ALA A 125 12.40 3.77 0.47
N GLU A 126 12.50 4.54 -0.60
CA GLU A 126 13.01 4.07 -1.90
C GLU A 126 14.49 3.72 -1.80
N MET A 127 15.30 4.61 -1.25
CA MET A 127 16.73 4.36 -1.04
C MET A 127 16.96 3.13 -0.16
N LEU A 128 16.20 3.00 0.93
CA LEU A 128 16.30 1.84 1.81
C LEU A 128 15.88 0.53 1.13
N ALA A 129 14.86 0.56 0.28
CA ALA A 129 14.44 -0.61 -0.49
C ALA A 129 15.52 -1.04 -1.49
N GLU A 130 16.16 -0.07 -2.16
CA GLU A 130 17.28 -0.36 -3.06
C GLU A 130 18.49 -0.98 -2.35
N ASP A 131 18.87 -0.43 -1.20
CA ASP A 131 19.97 -0.94 -0.39
C ASP A 131 19.72 -2.39 0.06
N ARG A 132 18.46 -2.72 0.38
CA ARG A 132 18.06 -4.07 0.81
C ARG A 132 17.96 -5.08 -0.32
N ARG A 133 17.88 -4.62 -1.56
CA ARG A 133 17.81 -5.47 -2.76
C ARG A 133 18.84 -5.03 -3.80
N PRO A 134 20.12 -5.32 -3.60
CA PRO A 134 21.15 -5.04 -4.60
C PRO A 134 20.85 -5.78 -5.91
N LEU A 135 21.23 -5.18 -7.02
CA LEU A 135 21.10 -5.82 -8.33
C LEU A 135 22.14 -6.92 -8.49
N VAL A 136 21.74 -8.00 -9.15
CA VAL A 136 22.68 -9.01 -9.62
C VAL A 136 23.06 -8.74 -11.09
N ALA A 137 24.11 -9.39 -11.57
CA ALA A 137 24.60 -9.18 -12.93
C ALA A 137 23.49 -9.41 -13.98
N GLY A 138 23.32 -8.46 -14.88
CA GLY A 138 22.32 -8.49 -15.95
C GLY A 138 20.94 -7.97 -15.56
N GLU A 139 20.68 -7.63 -14.31
CA GLU A 139 19.42 -7.00 -13.89
C GLU A 139 19.42 -5.49 -14.13
N THR A 140 18.26 -4.98 -14.46
CA THR A 140 17.93 -3.56 -14.45
C THR A 140 16.99 -3.27 -13.29
N ARG A 141 17.19 -2.16 -12.58
CA ARG A 141 16.35 -1.71 -11.48
C ARG A 141 14.94 -1.37 -11.97
N TYR A 142 13.94 -1.81 -11.22
CA TYR A 142 12.59 -1.31 -11.29
C TYR A 142 12.00 -1.15 -9.89
N HIS A 143 10.99 -0.33 -9.79
CA HIS A 143 10.33 0.00 -8.54
C HIS A 143 8.83 -0.24 -8.65
N VAL A 144 8.22 -0.48 -7.51
CA VAL A 144 6.77 -0.50 -7.37
C VAL A 144 6.39 0.38 -6.19
N TYR A 145 5.52 1.34 -6.46
CA TYR A 145 4.92 2.18 -5.43
C TYR A 145 3.44 1.83 -5.31
N VAL A 146 2.97 1.55 -4.10
CA VAL A 146 1.59 1.16 -3.83
C VAL A 146 1.00 2.10 -2.79
N MET A 147 -0.18 2.63 -3.08
CA MET A 147 -1.00 3.35 -2.11
C MET A 147 -2.27 2.56 -1.86
N CYS A 148 -2.56 2.24 -0.60
CA CYS A 148 -3.75 1.51 -0.21
C CYS A 148 -4.66 2.34 0.69
N LEU A 149 -5.96 2.26 0.40
CA LEU A 149 -7.05 2.88 1.12
C LEU A 149 -8.06 1.82 1.57
N PRO A 150 -8.84 2.06 2.63
CA PRO A 150 -9.94 1.19 2.96
C PRO A 150 -10.96 1.12 1.82
N VAL A 151 -11.51 -0.07 1.58
CA VAL A 151 -12.65 -0.24 0.69
C VAL A 151 -13.81 0.61 1.20
N MET A 152 -14.41 1.40 0.32
CA MET A 152 -15.61 2.15 0.70
C MET A 152 -16.77 1.18 0.97
N PRO A 153 -17.55 1.40 2.02
CA PRO A 153 -18.83 0.72 2.18
C PRO A 153 -19.67 0.91 0.92
N ALA A 154 -20.38 -0.15 0.50
CA ALA A 154 -21.35 0.00 -0.58
C ALA A 154 -22.36 1.11 -0.21
N ALA A 155 -22.61 2.03 -1.12
CA ALA A 155 -23.65 3.03 -0.91
C ALA A 155 -24.95 2.32 -0.53
N PRO A 156 -25.72 2.84 0.45
CA PRO A 156 -27.04 2.28 0.76
C PRO A 156 -27.83 2.18 -0.54
N ARG A 157 -28.34 1.02 -0.85
CA ARG A 157 -29.25 0.88 -2.00
C ARG A 157 -30.44 1.75 -1.69
N ASP A 158 -30.66 2.76 -2.54
CA ASP A 158 -31.82 3.62 -2.46
C ASP A 158 -33.06 2.72 -2.64
N SER A 159 -33.68 2.36 -1.52
CA SER A 159 -34.86 1.51 -1.49
C SER A 159 -36.12 2.33 -1.78
N THR A 160 -36.00 3.43 -2.53
CA THR A 160 -37.18 4.20 -2.98
C THR A 160 -37.93 3.33 -3.97
N PRO A 161 -39.15 2.87 -3.64
CA PRO A 161 -39.96 2.12 -4.58
C PRO A 161 -40.28 3.01 -5.81
N PRO A 162 -40.35 2.42 -7.03
CA PRO A 162 -40.64 3.17 -8.22
C PRO A 162 -42.00 3.87 -8.04
N ARG A 163 -42.03 5.19 -8.26
CA ARG A 163 -43.24 5.98 -8.23
C ARG A 163 -44.23 5.41 -9.27
N PRO A 164 -45.46 5.01 -8.89
CA PRO A 164 -46.42 4.58 -9.87
C PRO A 164 -46.71 5.72 -10.85
N ARG A 165 -46.79 5.43 -12.14
CA ARG A 165 -47.16 6.34 -13.21
C ARG A 165 -48.67 6.55 -13.19
#